data_98fdfc4976fd2e39c7c24aa938f6a85c
#
_entry.id   98fdfc4976fd2e39c7c24aa938f6a85c
#
_cell.length_a   1.000
_cell.length_b   1.000
_cell.length_c   1.000
_cell.angle_alpha   90.00
_cell.angle_beta   90.00
_cell.angle_gamma   90.00
#
_symmetry.space_group_name_H-M   'P 1'
#
loop_
_entity.id
_entity.type
_entity.pdbx_description
1 polymer ?
#
loop_
_entity_poly.entity_id
_entity_poly.type
_entity_poly.pdbx_seq_one_letter_code
_entity_poly.pdbx_strand_id
1 'polypeptide(L)'
;VNDKVYMIPKGVPYVNEREEVMELDHNTQKIKLYKIGRPGLFAFDEKDGDIYTTNWINGVSTLTKYNEETGKIQRYEESVGMFGYLHCAGNYVYVEKQVDQEERTINYLMKIDRKTLKKVKEIKVNHSEDESVFFYSDDKNLYFSSGNTDKILYQMDLKKDKISKLKLKEINPQQILPYKNKLFVTHCDLTSGMGKAISLLNPQTGESKVYKFKHNVIQCQTKEDYLYILSNDSIDKYKFDGEKMHLEASSKIAIKGSWKNGYISSFFLK
;
A
#
# COMPACT_ATOMS: atom_id res chain seq x y z
N VAL A 1 -18.69 3.17 -3.43
CA VAL A 1 -17.94 3.49 -2.20
C VAL A 1 -18.24 2.36 -1.25
N ASN A 2 -17.27 1.49 -1.02
CA ASN A 2 -17.45 0.37 -0.12
C ASN A 2 -17.33 0.88 1.33
N ASP A 3 -18.40 0.76 2.12
CA ASP A 3 -18.42 1.06 3.55
C ASP A 3 -17.70 -0.02 4.38
N LYS A 4 -16.79 -0.77 3.74
CA LYS A 4 -16.04 -1.87 4.30
C LYS A 4 -14.57 -1.52 4.46
N VAL A 5 -14.03 -1.90 5.58
CA VAL A 5 -12.61 -1.75 5.90
C VAL A 5 -12.00 -3.14 6.07
N TYR A 6 -10.98 -3.44 5.29
CA TYR A 6 -10.28 -4.71 5.38
C TYR A 6 -8.96 -4.53 6.14
N MET A 7 -8.58 -5.55 6.89
CA MET A 7 -7.31 -5.59 7.60
C MET A 7 -6.81 -7.02 7.81
N ILE A 8 -5.50 -7.16 7.88
CA ILE A 8 -4.87 -8.40 8.37
C ILE A 8 -4.65 -8.23 9.87
N PRO A 9 -5.29 -9.04 10.72
CA PRO A 9 -5.01 -9.00 12.14
C PRO A 9 -3.57 -9.51 12.37
N LYS A 10 -2.67 -8.61 12.71
CA LYS A 10 -1.29 -8.96 13.07
C LYS A 10 -1.27 -9.54 14.47
N GLY A 11 -0.73 -10.75 14.61
CA GLY A 11 -0.44 -11.38 15.89
C GLY A 11 0.80 -10.78 16.56
N VAL A 12 1.24 -11.41 17.64
CA VAL A 12 2.53 -11.10 18.28
C VAL A 12 3.65 -11.30 17.25
N PRO A 13 4.72 -10.46 17.23
CA PRO A 13 5.86 -10.68 16.34
C PRO A 13 6.33 -12.13 16.42
N TYR A 14 6.59 -12.73 15.25
CA TYR A 14 7.06 -14.11 15.05
C TYR A 14 6.01 -15.24 15.15
N VAL A 15 4.76 -14.97 15.53
CA VAL A 15 3.69 -15.97 15.49
C VAL A 15 2.58 -15.45 14.59
N ASN A 16 2.75 -15.59 13.31
CA ASN A 16 1.71 -15.23 12.35
C ASN A 16 0.83 -16.46 12.08
N GLU A 17 0.14 -16.92 13.11
CA GLU A 17 -0.77 -18.08 13.02
C GLU A 17 -2.12 -17.73 12.38
N ARG A 18 -2.39 -16.45 12.13
CA ARG A 18 -3.69 -16.06 11.59
C ARG A 18 -3.70 -16.19 10.07
N GLU A 19 -4.66 -16.95 9.62
CA GLU A 19 -4.92 -17.25 8.22
C GLU A 19 -6.14 -16.49 7.70
N GLU A 20 -6.39 -15.31 8.28
CA GLU A 20 -7.65 -14.60 8.11
C GLU A 20 -7.43 -13.16 7.66
N VAL A 21 -8.32 -12.69 6.78
CA VAL A 21 -8.54 -11.26 6.52
C VAL A 21 -9.81 -10.86 7.24
N MET A 22 -9.77 -9.77 7.96
CA MET A 22 -10.91 -9.21 8.69
C MET A 22 -11.53 -8.08 7.87
N GLU A 23 -12.86 -8.12 7.72
CA GLU A 23 -13.67 -7.03 7.21
C GLU A 23 -14.45 -6.40 8.36
N LEU A 24 -14.40 -5.09 8.48
CA LEU A 24 -15.30 -4.31 9.31
C LEU A 24 -16.29 -3.57 8.41
N ASP A 25 -17.56 -3.89 8.53
CA ASP A 25 -18.63 -3.09 7.93
C ASP A 25 -18.85 -1.84 8.78
N HIS A 26 -18.59 -0.69 8.20
CA HIS A 26 -18.62 0.57 8.92
C HIS A 26 -20.04 0.98 9.36
N ASN A 27 -21.06 0.65 8.58
CA ASN A 27 -22.46 1.03 8.87
C ASN A 27 -23.05 0.17 9.96
N THR A 28 -22.81 -1.13 9.92
CA THR A 28 -23.38 -2.09 10.87
C THR A 28 -22.48 -2.38 12.07
N GLN A 29 -21.21 -1.94 12.02
CA GLN A 29 -20.15 -2.24 13.00
C GLN A 29 -19.90 -3.77 13.16
N LYS A 30 -20.32 -4.56 12.19
CA LYS A 30 -20.11 -6.01 12.20
C LYS A 30 -18.74 -6.36 11.65
N ILE A 31 -18.13 -7.35 12.28
CA ILE A 31 -16.86 -7.93 11.85
C ILE A 31 -17.15 -9.26 11.16
N LYS A 32 -16.53 -9.46 9.99
CA LYS A 32 -16.52 -10.72 9.26
C LYS A 32 -15.08 -11.18 9.08
N LEU A 33 -14.84 -12.48 9.26
CA LEU A 33 -13.53 -13.10 9.08
C LEU A 33 -13.56 -13.99 7.85
N TYR A 34 -12.59 -13.81 6.97
CA TYR A 34 -12.40 -14.63 5.78
C TYR A 34 -11.19 -15.53 6.01
N LYS A 35 -11.43 -16.84 6.11
CA LYS A 35 -10.38 -17.84 6.29
C LYS A 35 -9.67 -18.11 4.97
N ILE A 36 -8.50 -17.52 4.80
CA ILE A 36 -7.66 -17.68 3.60
C ILE A 36 -7.00 -19.08 3.58
N GLY A 37 -6.79 -19.67 4.76
CA GLY A 37 -6.25 -21.01 4.92
C GLY A 37 -4.76 -21.11 4.58
N ARG A 38 -4.01 -20.04 4.81
CA ARG A 38 -2.54 -19.97 4.75
C ARG A 38 -2.04 -19.03 5.82
N PRO A 39 -1.18 -19.47 6.73
CA PRO A 39 -0.54 -18.60 7.73
C PRO A 39 0.46 -17.66 7.06
N GLY A 40 0.92 -16.66 7.82
CA GLY A 40 1.95 -15.74 7.35
C GLY A 40 1.49 -14.76 6.29
N LEU A 41 0.24 -14.29 6.35
CA LEU A 41 -0.27 -13.28 5.43
C LEU A 41 0.58 -12.01 5.53
N PHE A 42 1.14 -11.58 4.40
CA PHE A 42 2.00 -10.40 4.33
C PHE A 42 1.24 -9.17 3.84
N ALA A 43 0.56 -9.28 2.71
CA ALA A 43 -0.22 -8.21 2.11
C ALA A 43 -1.56 -8.72 1.59
N PHE A 44 -2.49 -7.81 1.37
CA PHE A 44 -3.77 -8.11 0.74
C PHE A 44 -4.27 -6.93 -0.08
N ASP A 45 -5.16 -7.21 -1.02
CA ASP A 45 -5.99 -6.24 -1.72
C ASP A 45 -7.37 -6.87 -2.01
N GLU A 46 -8.41 -6.06 -2.10
CA GLU A 46 -9.75 -6.49 -2.47
C GLU A 46 -10.17 -5.83 -3.79
N LYS A 47 -10.72 -6.63 -4.68
CA LYS A 47 -11.26 -6.15 -5.94
C LYS A 47 -12.43 -6.99 -6.42
N ASP A 48 -13.59 -6.36 -6.60
CA ASP A 48 -14.80 -6.96 -7.17
C ASP A 48 -15.28 -8.23 -6.42
N GLY A 49 -15.23 -8.23 -5.09
CA GLY A 49 -15.63 -9.33 -4.23
C GLY A 49 -14.64 -10.49 -4.16
N ASP A 50 -13.44 -10.29 -4.65
CA ASP A 50 -12.32 -11.22 -4.50
C ASP A 50 -11.23 -10.61 -3.62
N ILE A 51 -10.83 -11.30 -2.56
CA ILE A 51 -9.69 -10.94 -1.71
C ILE A 51 -8.45 -11.66 -2.23
N TYR A 52 -7.40 -10.91 -2.48
CA TYR A 52 -6.09 -11.42 -2.87
C TYR A 52 -5.12 -11.24 -1.72
N THR A 53 -4.32 -12.28 -1.42
CA THR A 53 -3.31 -12.22 -0.36
C THR A 53 -2.00 -12.81 -0.82
N THR A 54 -0.89 -12.29 -0.30
CA THR A 54 0.43 -12.89 -0.44
C THR A 54 0.89 -13.48 0.88
N ASN A 55 1.64 -14.56 0.80
CA ASN A 55 2.38 -15.10 1.92
C ASN A 55 3.64 -15.86 1.45
N TRP A 56 4.58 -16.05 2.37
CA TRP A 56 5.78 -16.84 2.15
C TRP A 56 6.02 -17.75 3.35
N ILE A 57 6.06 -19.06 3.11
CA ILE A 57 6.25 -20.08 4.15
C ILE A 57 7.10 -21.22 3.61
N ASN A 58 8.10 -21.63 4.37
CA ASN A 58 8.96 -22.77 4.05
C ASN A 58 9.54 -22.71 2.63
N GLY A 59 9.95 -21.52 2.18
CA GLY A 59 10.51 -21.31 0.85
C GLY A 59 9.50 -21.27 -0.29
N VAL A 60 8.21 -21.32 0.00
CA VAL A 60 7.14 -21.22 -1.02
C VAL A 60 6.38 -19.91 -0.85
N SER A 61 6.35 -19.12 -1.89
CA SER A 61 5.50 -17.93 -2.01
C SER A 61 4.17 -18.30 -2.62
N THR A 62 3.09 -17.78 -2.04
CA THR A 62 1.73 -18.06 -2.51
C THR A 62 0.97 -16.74 -2.72
N LEU A 63 0.33 -16.61 -3.87
CA LEU A 63 -0.77 -15.68 -4.09
C LEU A 63 -2.07 -16.46 -3.96
N THR A 64 -2.91 -16.09 -2.99
CA THR A 64 -4.24 -16.69 -2.80
C THR A 64 -5.30 -15.72 -3.26
N LYS A 65 -6.27 -16.22 -4.01
CA LYS A 65 -7.53 -15.57 -4.33
C LYS A 65 -8.64 -16.24 -3.55
N TYR A 66 -9.38 -15.47 -2.78
CA TYR A 66 -10.56 -15.90 -2.03
C TYR A 66 -11.78 -15.14 -2.53
N ASN A 67 -12.81 -15.82 -2.98
CA ASN A 67 -14.06 -15.19 -3.39
C ASN A 67 -14.98 -15.03 -2.16
N GLU A 68 -15.42 -13.82 -1.89
CA GLU A 68 -16.17 -13.46 -0.67
C GLU A 68 -17.57 -14.05 -0.63
N GLU A 69 -18.21 -14.26 -1.78
CA GLU A 69 -19.57 -14.79 -1.89
C GLU A 69 -19.59 -16.30 -1.75
N THR A 70 -18.70 -16.98 -2.48
CA THR A 70 -18.72 -18.46 -2.59
C THR A 70 -17.77 -19.14 -1.63
N GLY A 71 -16.83 -18.42 -1.01
CA GLY A 71 -15.75 -18.99 -0.21
C GLY A 71 -14.71 -19.79 -1.03
N LYS A 72 -14.79 -19.73 -2.36
CA LYS A 72 -13.87 -20.47 -3.24
C LYS A 72 -12.47 -19.92 -3.13
N ILE A 73 -11.50 -20.83 -2.96
CA ILE A 73 -10.08 -20.50 -2.89
C ILE A 73 -9.35 -21.00 -4.13
N GLN A 74 -8.51 -20.17 -4.71
CA GLN A 74 -7.56 -20.50 -5.76
C GLN A 74 -6.17 -20.03 -5.35
N ARG A 75 -5.11 -20.75 -5.77
CA ARG A 75 -3.72 -20.41 -5.41
C ARG A 75 -2.80 -20.46 -6.61
N TYR A 76 -1.83 -19.56 -6.61
CA TYR A 76 -0.67 -19.59 -7.46
C TYR A 76 0.57 -19.62 -6.55
N GLU A 77 1.47 -20.57 -6.80
CA GLU A 77 2.62 -20.82 -5.93
C GLU A 77 3.92 -20.82 -6.74
N GLU A 78 4.98 -20.28 -6.14
CA GLU A 78 6.36 -20.34 -6.64
C GLU A 78 7.33 -20.65 -5.49
N SER A 79 8.36 -21.46 -5.79
CA SER A 79 9.44 -21.76 -4.85
C SER A 79 10.67 -20.85 -5.03
N VAL A 80 10.66 -19.97 -6.02
CA VAL A 80 11.76 -19.04 -6.29
C VAL A 80 11.31 -17.62 -6.01
N GLY A 81 11.96 -16.99 -5.03
CA GLY A 81 11.69 -15.63 -4.60
C GLY A 81 10.53 -15.51 -3.60
N MET A 82 10.50 -14.38 -2.95
CA MET A 82 9.50 -14.02 -1.93
C MET A 82 8.48 -13.06 -2.52
N PHE A 83 7.18 -13.33 -2.32
CA PHE A 83 6.12 -12.41 -2.70
C PHE A 83 5.93 -11.37 -1.59
N GLY A 84 5.99 -10.12 -1.98
CA GLY A 84 5.76 -8.96 -1.12
C GLY A 84 4.36 -8.37 -1.29
N TYR A 85 4.31 -7.05 -1.44
CA TYR A 85 3.06 -6.31 -1.64
C TYR A 85 2.39 -6.66 -2.97
N LEU A 86 1.08 -6.43 -3.00
CA LEU A 86 0.27 -6.67 -4.19
C LEU A 86 -0.73 -5.54 -4.43
N HIS A 87 -1.20 -5.43 -5.68
CA HIS A 87 -2.26 -4.48 -6.04
C HIS A 87 -3.06 -4.96 -7.25
N CYS A 88 -4.38 -4.81 -7.16
CA CYS A 88 -5.31 -5.18 -8.22
C CYS A 88 -5.59 -4.00 -9.14
N ALA A 89 -5.15 -4.07 -10.38
CA ALA A 89 -5.42 -3.05 -11.40
C ALA A 89 -6.00 -3.68 -12.67
N GLY A 90 -7.19 -3.24 -13.07
CA GLY A 90 -7.91 -3.82 -14.20
C GLY A 90 -8.13 -5.33 -14.03
N ASN A 91 -7.76 -6.10 -15.03
CA ASN A 91 -7.90 -7.55 -15.06
C ASN A 91 -6.73 -8.30 -14.41
N TYR A 92 -5.80 -7.62 -13.77
CA TYR A 92 -4.57 -8.21 -13.28
C TYR A 92 -4.35 -7.93 -11.79
N VAL A 93 -3.64 -8.86 -11.13
CA VAL A 93 -2.96 -8.63 -9.86
C VAL A 93 -1.50 -8.41 -10.16
N TYR A 94 -0.96 -7.32 -9.68
CA TYR A 94 0.47 -7.02 -9.70
C TYR A 94 1.05 -7.38 -8.36
N VAL A 95 2.07 -8.24 -8.36
CA VAL A 95 2.70 -8.76 -7.15
C VAL A 95 4.18 -8.44 -7.19
N GLU A 96 4.68 -7.81 -6.15
CA GLU A 96 6.12 -7.68 -5.93
C GLU A 96 6.72 -9.05 -5.67
N LYS A 97 7.84 -9.33 -6.32
CA LYS A 97 8.62 -10.54 -6.09
C LYS A 97 10.10 -10.19 -5.92
N GLN A 98 10.68 -10.64 -4.85
CA GLN A 98 12.10 -10.49 -4.54
C GLN A 98 12.81 -11.83 -4.73
N VAL A 99 13.93 -11.79 -5.42
CA VAL A 99 14.76 -12.97 -5.66
C VAL A 99 16.17 -12.65 -5.19
N ASP A 100 16.62 -13.34 -4.16
CA ASP A 100 17.97 -13.22 -3.67
C ASP A 100 18.94 -13.98 -4.60
N GLN A 101 19.97 -13.28 -5.03
CA GLN A 101 21.11 -13.82 -5.76
C GLN A 101 22.37 -13.47 -4.97
N GLU A 102 23.36 -14.33 -4.97
CA GLU A 102 24.58 -14.35 -4.11
C GLU A 102 25.06 -12.99 -3.54
N GLU A 103 24.99 -11.90 -4.33
CA GLU A 103 25.46 -10.58 -3.90
C GLU A 103 24.38 -9.48 -3.91
N ARG A 104 23.15 -9.80 -4.34
CA ARG A 104 22.09 -8.80 -4.48
C ARG A 104 20.68 -9.40 -4.54
N THR A 105 19.72 -8.64 -4.07
CA THR A 105 18.29 -8.90 -4.28
C THR A 105 17.84 -8.29 -5.62
N ILE A 106 17.12 -9.05 -6.42
CA ILE A 106 16.50 -8.57 -7.64
C ILE A 106 14.99 -8.51 -7.44
N ASN A 107 14.43 -7.35 -7.73
CA ASN A 107 13.00 -7.13 -7.61
C ASN A 107 12.31 -7.22 -8.96
N TYR A 108 11.18 -7.91 -8.95
CA TYR A 108 10.30 -8.07 -10.10
C TYR A 108 8.89 -7.64 -9.74
N LEU A 109 8.18 -7.14 -10.74
CA LEU A 109 6.75 -6.94 -10.71
C LEU A 109 6.11 -8.04 -11.56
N MET A 110 5.43 -8.97 -10.92
CA MET A 110 4.68 -10.01 -11.60
C MET A 110 3.29 -9.50 -11.96
N LYS A 111 2.87 -9.79 -13.19
CA LYS A 111 1.53 -9.55 -13.70
C LYS A 111 0.79 -10.87 -13.80
N ILE A 112 -0.25 -11.03 -13.00
CA ILE A 112 -1.04 -12.26 -12.88
C ILE A 112 -2.48 -11.98 -13.28
N ASP A 113 -3.04 -12.80 -14.17
CA ASP A 113 -4.43 -12.68 -14.61
C ASP A 113 -5.38 -13.02 -13.46
N ARG A 114 -6.30 -12.12 -13.11
CA ARG A 114 -7.22 -12.25 -11.97
C ARG A 114 -8.22 -13.40 -12.12
N LYS A 115 -8.61 -13.74 -13.35
CA LYS A 115 -9.60 -14.78 -13.63
C LYS A 115 -9.00 -16.17 -13.51
N THR A 116 -7.80 -16.35 -14.05
CA THR A 116 -7.16 -17.67 -14.18
C THR A 116 -6.08 -17.92 -13.13
N LEU A 117 -5.61 -16.89 -12.42
CA LEU A 117 -4.44 -16.90 -11.55
C LEU A 117 -3.17 -17.42 -12.24
N LYS A 118 -3.04 -17.20 -13.55
CA LYS A 118 -1.83 -17.55 -14.29
C LYS A 118 -0.92 -16.34 -14.41
N LYS A 119 0.38 -16.56 -14.24
CA LYS A 119 1.40 -15.54 -14.52
C LYS A 119 1.40 -15.22 -15.99
N VAL A 120 1.20 -13.94 -16.33
CA VAL A 120 1.22 -13.41 -17.69
C VAL A 120 2.61 -12.90 -18.01
N LYS A 121 3.24 -12.22 -17.05
CA LYS A 121 4.54 -11.57 -17.27
C LYS A 121 5.27 -11.38 -15.95
N GLU A 122 6.58 -11.31 -16.04
CA GLU A 122 7.47 -10.91 -14.96
C GLU A 122 8.37 -9.79 -15.49
N ILE A 123 8.31 -8.63 -14.84
CA ILE A 123 8.98 -7.41 -15.28
C ILE A 123 10.05 -7.08 -14.24
N LYS A 124 11.31 -7.07 -14.64
CA LYS A 124 12.40 -6.69 -13.75
C LYS A 124 12.30 -5.20 -13.42
N VAL A 125 12.34 -4.87 -12.13
CA VAL A 125 12.36 -3.52 -11.64
C VAL A 125 13.75 -3.24 -11.09
N ASN A 126 14.45 -2.27 -11.71
CA ASN A 126 15.78 -1.88 -11.24
C ASN A 126 15.62 -0.82 -10.13
N HIS A 127 15.52 -1.26 -8.91
CA HIS A 127 15.62 -0.39 -7.74
C HIS A 127 16.63 -0.96 -6.72
N SER A 128 16.96 -0.16 -5.72
CA SER A 128 17.86 -0.53 -4.64
C SER A 128 17.33 -1.71 -3.80
N GLU A 129 18.18 -2.32 -3.06
CA GLU A 129 18.01 -3.60 -2.37
C GLU A 129 16.93 -3.63 -1.27
N ASP A 130 16.29 -2.50 -0.99
CA ASP A 130 15.41 -2.34 0.15
C ASP A 130 13.93 -2.41 -0.17
N GLU A 131 13.23 -3.05 0.72
CA GLU A 131 11.82 -3.39 0.70
C GLU A 131 10.91 -2.17 0.84
N SER A 132 9.76 -2.33 0.38
CA SER A 132 8.47 -1.68 0.56
C SER A 132 7.98 -0.93 -0.66
N VAL A 133 7.06 -1.58 -1.30
CA VAL A 133 6.40 -1.06 -2.49
C VAL A 133 4.98 -0.70 -2.11
N PHE A 134 4.70 0.58 -2.08
CA PHE A 134 3.33 1.07 -1.97
C PHE A 134 2.77 1.26 -3.37
N PHE A 135 1.58 0.75 -3.60
CA PHE A 135 0.92 0.80 -4.88
C PHE A 135 -0.27 1.75 -4.90
N TYR A 136 -0.48 2.34 -6.03
CA TYR A 136 -1.72 3.01 -6.43
C TYR A 136 -1.91 2.83 -7.93
N SER A 137 -3.13 2.67 -8.42
CA SER A 137 -3.42 2.69 -9.86
C SER A 137 -4.58 3.61 -10.20
N ASP A 138 -4.46 4.24 -11.36
CA ASP A 138 -5.59 4.80 -12.11
C ASP A 138 -5.94 3.87 -13.29
N ASP A 139 -6.83 4.32 -14.19
CA ASP A 139 -7.26 3.52 -15.33
C ASP A 139 -6.15 3.24 -16.37
N LYS A 140 -5.05 3.98 -16.33
CA LYS A 140 -3.97 3.93 -17.32
C LYS A 140 -2.65 3.46 -16.76
N ASN A 141 -2.39 3.76 -15.51
CA ASN A 141 -1.07 3.59 -14.91
C ASN A 141 -1.14 2.90 -13.55
N LEU A 142 -0.11 2.11 -13.27
CA LEU A 142 0.24 1.66 -11.95
C LEU A 142 1.41 2.49 -11.45
N TYR A 143 1.28 3.05 -10.26
CA TYR A 143 2.34 3.78 -9.56
C TYR A 143 2.82 2.94 -8.39
N PHE A 144 4.14 2.91 -8.18
CA PHE A 144 4.72 2.22 -7.05
C PHE A 144 6.01 2.89 -6.60
N SER A 145 6.25 2.86 -5.30
CA SER A 145 7.48 3.39 -4.71
C SER A 145 8.64 2.42 -4.92
N SER A 146 9.84 2.96 -4.98
CA SER A 146 11.05 2.16 -4.79
C SER A 146 11.45 2.31 -3.34
N GLY A 147 11.58 1.27 -2.55
CA GLY A 147 12.09 1.38 -1.17
C GLY A 147 13.16 2.45 -0.93
N ASN A 148 13.70 2.45 0.09
CA ASN A 148 14.51 3.18 1.02
C ASN A 148 15.29 4.45 0.66
N THR A 149 16.04 4.66 -0.27
CA THR A 149 16.91 5.86 -0.37
C THR A 149 16.65 6.70 -1.60
N ASP A 150 15.81 6.20 -2.48
CA ASP A 150 15.59 6.82 -3.76
C ASP A 150 14.55 7.94 -3.73
N LYS A 151 14.77 8.93 -4.58
CA LYS A 151 13.80 9.99 -4.89
C LYS A 151 12.98 9.65 -6.12
N ILE A 152 12.55 8.38 -6.23
CA ILE A 152 11.92 7.86 -7.43
C ILE A 152 10.57 7.25 -7.09
N LEU A 153 9.56 7.66 -7.84
CA LEU A 153 8.30 6.95 -7.98
C LEU A 153 8.28 6.30 -9.37
N TYR A 154 7.97 5.02 -9.41
CA TYR A 154 7.79 4.34 -10.69
C TYR A 154 6.37 4.53 -11.20
N GLN A 155 6.24 4.67 -12.50
CA GLN A 155 4.99 4.69 -13.22
C GLN A 155 5.04 3.64 -14.32
N MET A 156 4.10 2.72 -14.33
CA MET A 156 3.96 1.72 -15.37
C MET A 156 2.69 1.95 -16.17
N ASP A 157 2.81 2.08 -17.48
CA ASP A 157 1.68 2.08 -18.41
C ASP A 157 1.05 0.66 -18.42
N LEU A 158 -0.20 0.55 -17.96
CA LEU A 158 -0.91 -0.74 -17.81
C LEU A 158 -1.17 -1.45 -19.14
N LYS A 159 -1.21 -0.71 -20.25
CA LYS A 159 -1.44 -1.26 -21.58
C LYS A 159 -0.16 -1.75 -22.24
N LYS A 160 0.95 -1.03 -22.02
CA LYS A 160 2.24 -1.30 -22.69
C LYS A 160 3.20 -2.08 -21.81
N ASP A 161 2.91 -2.22 -20.52
CA ASP A 161 3.82 -2.77 -19.50
C ASP A 161 5.19 -2.09 -19.48
N LYS A 162 5.21 -0.79 -19.78
CA LYS A 162 6.46 0.01 -19.81
C LYS A 162 6.58 0.83 -18.55
N ILE A 163 7.67 0.64 -17.82
CA ILE A 163 8.00 1.38 -16.61
C ILE A 163 8.79 2.64 -16.97
N SER A 164 8.43 3.76 -16.34
CA SER A 164 9.13 5.03 -16.35
C SER A 164 9.39 5.50 -14.91
N LYS A 165 10.33 6.43 -14.74
CA LYS A 165 10.74 6.97 -13.45
C LYS A 165 10.30 8.42 -13.32
N LEU A 166 9.58 8.74 -12.25
CA LEU A 166 9.21 10.09 -11.86
C LEU A 166 10.13 10.52 -10.72
N LYS A 167 10.87 11.60 -10.92
CA LYS A 167 11.80 12.11 -9.90
C LYS A 167 11.05 12.95 -8.86
N LEU A 168 11.25 12.64 -7.60
CA LEU A 168 10.79 13.40 -6.46
C LEU A 168 11.90 14.29 -5.89
N LYS A 169 11.55 15.27 -5.06
CA LYS A 169 12.51 16.12 -4.35
C LYS A 169 12.92 15.56 -3.00
N GLU A 170 12.07 14.73 -2.40
CA GLU A 170 12.32 14.03 -1.12
C GLU A 170 12.57 12.54 -1.34
N ILE A 171 13.30 11.93 -0.41
CA ILE A 171 13.63 10.50 -0.40
C ILE A 171 12.48 9.66 0.15
N ASN A 172 12.57 8.35 -0.02
CA ASN A 172 11.70 7.34 0.56
C ASN A 172 10.20 7.61 0.34
N PRO A 173 9.75 7.64 -0.92
CA PRO A 173 8.33 7.71 -1.20
C PRO A 173 7.62 6.47 -0.64
N GLN A 174 6.48 6.69 0.02
CA GLN A 174 5.67 5.63 0.60
C GLN A 174 4.24 5.66 0.06
N GLN A 175 3.29 6.08 0.87
CA GLN A 175 1.89 6.07 0.50
C GLN A 175 1.64 7.00 -0.70
N ILE A 176 0.88 6.50 -1.68
CA ILE A 176 0.51 7.22 -2.90
C ILE A 176 -1.00 7.41 -2.87
N LEU A 177 -1.44 8.65 -2.96
CA LEU A 177 -2.86 9.02 -2.86
C LEU A 177 -3.27 9.85 -4.06
N PRO A 178 -4.41 9.55 -4.69
CA PRO A 178 -4.93 10.38 -5.76
C PRO A 178 -5.43 11.73 -5.23
N TYR A 179 -5.16 12.78 -5.99
CA TYR A 179 -5.74 14.11 -5.76
C TYR A 179 -5.98 14.81 -7.10
N LYS A 180 -7.22 14.81 -7.57
CA LYS A 180 -7.58 15.29 -8.92
C LYS A 180 -6.72 14.57 -9.98
N ASN A 181 -5.96 15.34 -10.78
CA ASN A 181 -5.01 14.80 -11.78
C ASN A 181 -3.56 14.71 -11.27
N LYS A 182 -3.36 14.77 -9.96
CA LYS A 182 -2.05 14.72 -9.29
C LYS A 182 -2.03 13.60 -8.24
N LEU A 183 -0.85 13.37 -7.66
CA LEU A 183 -0.64 12.39 -6.60
C LEU A 183 -0.01 13.09 -5.39
N PHE A 184 -0.57 12.85 -4.21
CA PHE A 184 0.16 13.06 -2.97
C PHE A 184 1.00 11.83 -2.69
N VAL A 185 2.27 12.04 -2.38
CA VAL A 185 3.22 11.00 -2.03
C VAL A 185 3.80 11.33 -0.67
N THR A 186 3.57 10.49 0.33
CA THR A 186 4.20 10.65 1.64
C THR A 186 5.65 10.17 1.59
N HIS A 187 6.45 10.66 2.51
CA HIS A 187 7.86 10.31 2.63
C HIS A 187 8.16 9.83 4.04
N CYS A 188 9.11 8.93 4.18
CA CYS A 188 9.52 8.37 5.45
C CYS A 188 11.00 8.70 5.73
N ASP A 189 11.33 8.90 6.97
CA ASP A 189 12.69 8.88 7.47
C ASP A 189 13.02 7.46 7.94
N LEU A 190 14.08 6.87 7.41
CA LEU A 190 14.45 5.48 7.69
C LEU A 190 14.80 5.23 9.16
N THR A 191 15.36 6.23 9.80
CA THR A 191 15.81 6.11 11.20
C THR A 191 14.63 6.04 12.15
N SER A 192 13.58 6.83 11.89
CA SER A 192 12.40 6.93 12.75
C SER A 192 11.20 6.11 12.26
N GLY A 193 11.24 5.61 11.02
CA GLY A 193 10.08 5.00 10.37
C GLY A 193 8.93 5.97 10.09
N MET A 194 9.15 7.29 10.29
CA MET A 194 8.15 8.34 10.17
C MET A 194 8.70 9.49 9.33
N GLY A 195 7.85 10.14 8.55
CA GLY A 195 8.23 11.29 7.74
C GLY A 195 7.53 12.57 8.17
N LYS A 196 8.02 13.69 7.66
CA LYS A 196 7.43 15.03 7.88
C LYS A 196 7.20 15.76 6.56
N ALA A 197 7.15 15.04 5.46
CA ALA A 197 7.00 15.63 4.14
C ALA A 197 5.98 14.89 3.29
N ILE A 198 5.30 15.64 2.44
CA ILE A 198 4.41 15.12 1.40
C ILE A 198 4.77 15.84 0.11
N SER A 199 5.00 15.09 -0.96
CA SER A 199 5.11 15.64 -2.31
C SER A 199 3.75 15.67 -3.00
N LEU A 200 3.44 16.76 -3.69
CA LEU A 200 2.38 16.82 -4.68
C LEU A 200 3.04 16.69 -6.06
N LEU A 201 2.79 15.58 -6.72
CA LEU A 201 3.39 15.21 -8.00
C LEU A 201 2.35 15.32 -9.12
N ASN A 202 2.71 15.96 -10.21
CA ASN A 202 1.99 15.84 -11.46
C ASN A 202 2.61 14.68 -12.27
N PRO A 203 1.93 13.53 -12.42
CA PRO A 203 2.52 12.37 -13.09
C PRO A 203 2.65 12.54 -14.61
N GLN A 204 2.01 13.54 -15.22
CA GLN A 204 2.10 13.81 -16.65
C GLN A 204 3.31 14.66 -16.99
N THR A 205 3.64 15.66 -16.15
CA THR A 205 4.77 16.57 -16.37
C THR A 205 6.01 16.17 -15.59
N GLY A 206 5.87 15.34 -14.55
CA GLY A 206 6.95 15.00 -13.61
C GLY A 206 7.25 16.09 -12.60
N GLU A 207 6.53 17.21 -12.63
CA GLU A 207 6.74 18.31 -11.69
C GLU A 207 6.26 17.91 -10.29
N SER A 208 7.06 18.22 -9.27
CA SER A 208 6.72 17.95 -7.87
C SER A 208 6.99 19.14 -6.98
N LYS A 209 6.10 19.36 -6.00
CA LYS A 209 6.21 20.35 -4.93
C LYS A 209 6.15 19.63 -3.59
N VAL A 210 7.05 20.00 -2.67
CA VAL A 210 7.15 19.39 -1.33
C VAL A 210 6.50 20.30 -0.30
N TYR A 211 5.69 19.71 0.58
CA TYR A 211 5.12 20.33 1.76
C TYR A 211 5.73 19.67 3.00
N LYS A 212 6.27 20.49 3.91
CA LYS A 212 6.89 20.04 5.16
C LYS A 212 5.98 20.38 6.33
N PHE A 213 5.85 19.43 7.24
CA PHE A 213 5.02 19.52 8.44
C PHE A 213 5.89 19.58 9.70
N LYS A 214 5.37 20.19 10.76
CA LYS A 214 6.05 20.23 12.07
C LYS A 214 5.90 18.91 12.84
N HIS A 215 4.87 18.15 12.54
CA HIS A 215 4.55 16.84 13.11
C HIS A 215 4.88 15.70 12.14
N ASN A 216 4.85 14.48 12.62
CA ASN A 216 5.00 13.30 11.79
C ASN A 216 3.78 13.10 10.89
N VAL A 217 4.02 12.50 9.73
CA VAL A 217 3.02 12.06 8.77
C VAL A 217 3.04 10.53 8.80
N ILE A 218 2.12 9.93 9.54
CA ILE A 218 2.04 8.46 9.70
C ILE A 218 1.22 7.87 8.56
N GLN A 219 0.06 8.43 8.32
CA GLN A 219 -0.83 8.03 7.23
C GLN A 219 -1.60 9.25 6.75
N CYS A 220 -1.95 9.23 5.46
CA CYS A 220 -2.79 10.26 4.86
C CYS A 220 -4.01 9.65 4.20
N GLN A 221 -5.07 10.45 4.12
CA GLN A 221 -6.22 10.18 3.26
C GLN A 221 -6.69 11.46 2.60
N THR A 222 -7.25 11.33 1.40
CA THR A 222 -7.84 12.44 0.65
C THR A 222 -9.35 12.26 0.57
N LYS A 223 -10.07 13.35 0.77
CA LYS A 223 -11.51 13.40 0.52
C LYS A 223 -11.87 14.79 0.00
N GLU A 224 -12.43 14.87 -1.20
CA GLU A 224 -12.70 16.12 -1.89
C GLU A 224 -11.42 17.00 -2.03
N ASP A 225 -11.45 18.24 -1.55
CA ASP A 225 -10.31 19.16 -1.57
C ASP A 225 -9.47 19.11 -0.27
N TYR A 226 -9.69 18.08 0.55
CA TYR A 226 -9.04 17.96 1.85
C TYR A 226 -8.03 16.82 1.87
N LEU A 227 -6.93 17.08 2.59
CA LEU A 227 -5.97 16.09 3.00
C LEU A 227 -6.06 15.91 4.52
N TYR A 228 -6.26 14.69 4.95
CA TYR A 228 -6.26 14.32 6.36
C TYR A 228 -4.95 13.60 6.67
N ILE A 229 -4.29 14.05 7.73
CA ILE A 229 -2.99 13.52 8.15
C ILE A 229 -3.12 12.97 9.56
N LEU A 230 -2.83 11.69 9.72
CA LEU A 230 -2.60 11.08 11.02
C LEU A 230 -1.18 11.41 11.48
N SER A 231 -1.07 12.04 12.63
CA SER A 231 0.18 12.26 13.35
C SER A 231 0.25 11.36 14.61
N ASN A 232 1.26 11.56 15.46
CA ASN A 232 1.42 10.77 16.68
C ASN A 232 0.24 10.92 17.67
N ASP A 233 -0.39 12.08 17.69
CA ASP A 233 -1.38 12.47 18.70
C ASP A 233 -2.61 13.19 18.14
N SER A 234 -2.67 13.38 16.82
CA SER A 234 -3.79 14.07 16.19
C SER A 234 -4.12 13.54 14.80
N ILE A 235 -5.35 13.83 14.37
CA ILE A 235 -5.74 13.82 12.96
C ILE A 235 -5.96 15.27 12.55
N ASP A 236 -5.17 15.73 11.60
CA ASP A 236 -5.18 17.09 11.11
C ASP A 236 -5.83 17.17 9.74
N LYS A 237 -6.80 18.07 9.57
CA LYS A 237 -7.49 18.33 8.32
C LYS A 237 -6.91 19.56 7.65
N TYR A 238 -6.35 19.38 6.47
CA TYR A 238 -5.80 20.45 5.64
C TYR A 238 -6.66 20.68 4.40
N LYS A 239 -6.94 21.93 4.10
CA LYS A 239 -7.47 22.34 2.81
C LYS A 239 -6.32 22.70 1.86
N PHE A 240 -6.39 22.19 0.64
CA PHE A 240 -5.43 22.51 -0.39
C PHE A 240 -6.08 23.46 -1.41
N ASP A 241 -5.50 24.65 -1.58
CA ASP A 241 -5.99 25.69 -2.48
C ASP A 241 -5.36 25.65 -3.89
N GLY A 242 -4.56 24.61 -4.16
CA GLY A 242 -3.79 24.46 -5.41
C GLY A 242 -2.33 24.86 -5.27
N GLU A 243 -1.98 25.66 -4.26
CA GLU A 243 -0.62 26.12 -4.00
C GLU A 243 -0.15 25.82 -2.57
N LYS A 244 -0.98 26.05 -1.58
CA LYS A 244 -0.66 25.90 -0.16
C LYS A 244 -1.62 24.94 0.53
N MET A 245 -1.15 24.36 1.63
CA MET A 245 -1.96 23.59 2.56
C MET A 245 -2.27 24.45 3.78
N HIS A 246 -3.56 24.62 4.07
CA HIS A 246 -4.06 25.40 5.20
C HIS A 246 -4.68 24.45 6.21
N LEU A 247 -4.14 24.45 7.43
CA LEU A 247 -4.72 23.68 8.54
C LEU A 247 -6.07 24.28 8.90
N GLU A 248 -7.16 23.50 8.76
CA GLU A 248 -8.53 23.94 9.11
C GLU A 248 -9.00 23.39 10.45
N ALA A 249 -8.60 22.17 10.76
CA ALA A 249 -8.97 21.52 12.01
C ALA A 249 -7.91 20.54 12.47
N SER A 250 -7.81 20.34 13.77
CA SER A 250 -6.97 19.32 14.40
C SER A 250 -7.76 18.66 15.51
N SER A 251 -7.86 17.34 15.46
CA SER A 251 -8.54 16.53 16.48
C SER A 251 -7.50 15.69 17.21
N LYS A 252 -7.33 15.95 18.50
CA LYS A 252 -6.42 15.15 19.33
C LYS A 252 -6.93 13.74 19.51
N ILE A 253 -6.01 12.80 19.45
CA ILE A 253 -6.26 11.38 19.71
C ILE A 253 -5.89 11.11 21.16
N ALA A 254 -6.85 10.58 21.92
CA ALA A 254 -6.61 10.14 23.30
C ALA A 254 -6.69 8.62 23.37
N ILE A 255 -5.56 7.96 23.55
CA ILE A 255 -5.52 6.52 23.80
C ILE A 255 -5.77 6.31 25.30
N LYS A 256 -6.84 5.60 25.65
CA LYS A 256 -7.27 5.35 27.04
C LYS A 256 -7.04 3.90 27.45
N GLY A 257 -6.96 3.67 28.77
CA GLY A 257 -6.91 2.32 29.35
C GLY A 257 -5.54 1.65 29.26
N SER A 258 -5.53 0.34 29.09
CA SER A 258 -4.30 -0.49 29.01
C SER A 258 -3.43 -0.19 27.79
N TRP A 259 -3.94 0.56 26.82
CA TRP A 259 -3.23 0.91 25.57
C TRP A 259 -2.47 2.24 25.66
N LYS A 260 -2.24 2.78 26.84
CA LYS A 260 -1.56 4.09 27.04
C LYS A 260 -0.20 4.20 26.29
N ASN A 261 0.49 3.09 26.11
CA ASN A 261 1.76 3.02 25.37
C ASN A 261 1.59 2.54 23.93
N GLY A 262 0.37 2.39 23.45
CA GLY A 262 0.06 2.06 22.07
C GLY A 262 0.21 3.26 21.14
N TYR A 263 0.23 3.00 19.86
CA TYR A 263 0.16 4.02 18.80
C TYR A 263 -0.89 3.65 17.78
N ILE A 264 -1.45 4.66 17.12
CA ILE A 264 -2.38 4.47 16.02
C ILE A 264 -1.59 4.56 14.73
N SER A 265 -1.66 3.52 13.91
CA SER A 265 -0.94 3.44 12.63
C SER A 265 -1.81 3.75 11.42
N SER A 266 -3.14 3.77 11.59
CA SER A 266 -4.05 4.01 10.48
C SER A 266 -5.39 4.59 10.92
N PHE A 267 -6.08 5.25 10.00
CA PHE A 267 -7.44 5.75 10.15
C PHE A 267 -8.18 5.67 8.82
N PHE A 268 -9.50 5.78 8.87
CA PHE A 268 -10.36 5.77 7.71
C PHE A 268 -11.33 6.94 7.76
N LEU A 269 -11.57 7.56 6.62
CA LEU A 269 -12.58 8.60 6.48
C LEU A 269 -13.94 7.98 6.11
N LYS A 270 -14.95 8.45 6.82
CA LYS A 270 -16.35 8.10 6.54
C LYS A 270 -16.91 8.89 5.35
#